data_7c9760b6b7a46c9534dba5da95c0614f
#
_entry.id   7c9760b6b7a46c9534dba5da95c0614f
#
_cell.length_a   1.000
_cell.length_b   1.000
_cell.length_c   1.000
_cell.angle_alpha   90.00
_cell.angle_beta   90.00
_cell.angle_gamma   90.00
#
_symmetry.space_group_name_H-M   'P 1'
#
loop_
_entity.id
_entity.type
_entity.pdbx_description
1 polymer ?
#
loop_
_entity_poly.entity_id
_entity_poly.type
_entity_poly.pdbx_seq_one_letter_code
_entity_poly.pdbx_strand_id
1 'polypeptide(L)'
;GLGFSMKWNMGWMNDTLSYIENDPVHRRYHHNKLTFGQLYAYSENFVLPFSHDEVVHGKHSLLDKMPGDAWQKFANLRLLLTHQMCSPGKKLNFMGNEFGQGREWNVNASLDWHLLNEHWHQGVKLANHDLNQLYKYLPAFHDLDFQPQGFEWIDCQDADQSVLSYIRRARDGSFVIAAFNFTPVSYTHLT
;
A
#
# COMPACT_ATOMS: atom_id res chain seq x y z
N GLY A 1 -19.91 -1.66 23.55
CA GLY A 1 -18.79 -2.25 22.80
C GLY A 1 -17.67 -2.71 23.71
N LEU A 2 -16.70 -3.46 23.18
CA LEU A 2 -15.56 -4.00 23.95
C LEU A 2 -14.48 -2.96 24.29
N GLY A 3 -14.73 -1.66 24.04
CA GLY A 3 -13.80 -0.56 24.36
C GLY A 3 -12.71 -0.30 23.34
N PHE A 4 -12.69 -1.03 22.20
CA PHE A 4 -11.78 -0.75 21.11
C PHE A 4 -12.30 0.39 20.24
N SER A 5 -11.38 1.30 19.84
CA SER A 5 -11.70 2.47 19.01
C SER A 5 -11.41 2.27 17.52
N MET A 6 -10.67 1.23 17.18
CA MET A 6 -10.25 0.93 15.80
C MET A 6 -10.37 -0.56 15.48
N LYS A 7 -10.47 -0.88 14.19
CA LYS A 7 -10.62 -2.23 13.67
C LYS A 7 -9.67 -2.43 12.48
N TRP A 8 -9.04 -3.59 12.40
CA TRP A 8 -8.25 -3.94 11.22
C TRP A 8 -9.15 -4.17 10.01
N ASN A 9 -8.82 -3.54 8.89
CA ASN A 9 -9.52 -3.72 7.62
C ASN A 9 -8.93 -4.91 6.86
N MET A 10 -9.35 -6.12 7.27
CA MET A 10 -8.89 -7.35 6.65
C MET A 10 -9.39 -7.49 5.21
N GLY A 11 -10.58 -6.93 4.88
CA GLY A 11 -11.10 -6.90 3.51
C GLY A 11 -10.19 -6.10 2.58
N TRP A 12 -9.84 -4.86 2.95
CA TRP A 12 -8.90 -4.04 2.19
C TRP A 12 -7.54 -4.74 2.02
N MET A 13 -7.02 -5.33 3.09
CA MET A 13 -5.74 -6.02 3.07
C MET A 13 -5.75 -7.20 2.08
N ASN A 14 -6.76 -8.10 2.19
CA ASN A 14 -6.89 -9.25 1.31
C ASN A 14 -7.07 -8.84 -0.16
N ASP A 15 -7.94 -7.86 -0.43
CA ASP A 15 -8.18 -7.37 -1.79
C ASP A 15 -6.91 -6.74 -2.39
N THR A 16 -6.23 -5.90 -1.62
CA THR A 16 -5.00 -5.23 -2.08
C THR A 16 -3.88 -6.23 -2.35
N LEU A 17 -3.62 -7.19 -1.44
CA LEU A 17 -2.59 -8.21 -1.64
C LEU A 17 -2.93 -9.12 -2.81
N SER A 18 -4.15 -9.63 -2.89
CA SER A 18 -4.57 -10.48 -3.99
C SER A 18 -4.58 -9.77 -5.35
N TYR A 19 -4.71 -8.44 -5.37
CA TYR A 19 -4.54 -7.64 -6.57
C TYR A 19 -3.08 -7.52 -6.99
N ILE A 20 -2.21 -7.12 -6.05
CA ILE A 20 -0.79 -6.84 -6.37
C ILE A 20 0.00 -8.11 -6.72
N GLU A 21 -0.40 -9.27 -6.18
CA GLU A 21 0.19 -10.59 -6.48
C GLU A 21 -0.05 -11.04 -7.93
N ASN A 22 -1.08 -10.51 -8.61
CA ASN A 22 -1.30 -10.82 -10.02
C ASN A 22 -0.19 -10.25 -10.89
N ASP A 23 0.16 -11.00 -11.93
CA ASP A 23 0.96 -10.45 -13.02
C ASP A 23 0.28 -9.16 -13.54
N PRO A 24 1.04 -8.07 -13.75
CA PRO A 24 0.48 -6.80 -14.20
C PRO A 24 -0.44 -6.89 -15.43
N VAL A 25 -0.17 -7.78 -16.35
CA VAL A 25 -1.00 -8.02 -17.56
C VAL A 25 -2.43 -8.47 -17.22
N HIS A 26 -2.63 -9.08 -16.06
CA HIS A 26 -3.94 -9.56 -15.59
C HIS A 26 -4.65 -8.61 -14.63
N ARG A 27 -3.98 -7.58 -14.11
CA ARG A 27 -4.53 -6.66 -13.09
C ARG A 27 -5.79 -5.94 -13.55
N ARG A 28 -5.92 -5.64 -14.83
CA ARG A 28 -7.13 -5.01 -15.40
C ARG A 28 -8.41 -5.78 -15.13
N TYR A 29 -8.35 -7.11 -14.99
CA TYR A 29 -9.52 -7.95 -14.69
C TYR A 29 -9.90 -7.96 -13.21
N HIS A 30 -9.08 -7.37 -12.36
CA HIS A 30 -9.24 -7.37 -10.91
C HIS A 30 -9.28 -5.95 -10.31
N HIS A 31 -9.44 -4.92 -11.13
CA HIS A 31 -9.37 -3.51 -10.74
C HIS A 31 -10.35 -3.15 -9.61
N ASN A 32 -11.51 -3.80 -9.58
CA ASN A 32 -12.50 -3.66 -8.53
C ASN A 32 -11.97 -3.97 -7.11
N LYS A 33 -10.94 -4.79 -6.96
CA LYS A 33 -10.31 -5.05 -5.66
C LYS A 33 -9.67 -3.82 -5.03
N LEU A 34 -9.21 -2.88 -5.84
CA LEU A 34 -8.67 -1.61 -5.35
C LEU A 34 -9.75 -0.59 -4.97
N THR A 35 -10.92 -0.69 -5.59
CA THR A 35 -11.99 0.32 -5.44
C THR A 35 -13.08 -0.10 -4.47
N PHE A 36 -13.33 -1.40 -4.33
CA PHE A 36 -14.41 -1.95 -3.50
C PHE A 36 -14.30 -1.54 -2.03
N GLY A 37 -13.08 -1.52 -1.47
CA GLY A 37 -12.84 -1.14 -0.08
C GLY A 37 -13.35 0.24 0.28
N GLN A 38 -13.42 1.16 -0.70
CA GLN A 38 -13.89 2.52 -0.48
C GLN A 38 -15.39 2.60 -0.17
N LEU A 39 -16.19 1.62 -0.59
CA LEU A 39 -17.63 1.58 -0.32
C LEU A 39 -17.94 1.47 1.18
N TYR A 40 -17.06 0.87 1.95
CA TYR A 40 -17.24 0.69 3.40
C TYR A 40 -16.14 1.34 4.24
N ALA A 41 -15.24 2.11 3.64
CA ALA A 41 -14.06 2.68 4.30
C ALA A 41 -14.39 3.53 5.55
N TYR A 42 -15.61 4.07 5.64
CA TYR A 42 -16.06 4.94 6.73
C TYR A 42 -17.13 4.29 7.64
N SER A 43 -17.38 3.00 7.48
CA SER A 43 -18.31 2.27 8.35
C SER A 43 -17.74 2.02 9.75
N GLU A 44 -16.41 2.03 9.87
CA GLU A 44 -15.64 1.85 11.10
C GLU A 44 -14.38 2.73 11.07
N ASN A 45 -13.72 2.90 12.19
CA ASN A 45 -12.38 3.49 12.24
C ASN A 45 -11.35 2.43 11.86
N PHE A 46 -10.99 2.37 10.61
CA PHE A 46 -10.13 1.31 10.10
C PHE A 46 -8.64 1.58 10.26
N VAL A 47 -7.90 0.51 10.59
CA VAL A 47 -6.45 0.39 10.40
C VAL A 47 -6.22 -0.49 9.16
N LEU A 48 -5.35 -0.07 8.27
CA LEU A 48 -4.95 -0.82 7.06
C LEU A 48 -3.71 -1.66 7.39
N PRO A 49 -3.87 -2.97 7.65
CA PRO A 49 -2.77 -3.78 8.17
C PRO A 49 -1.98 -4.45 7.05
N PHE A 50 -0.65 -4.40 7.15
CA PHE A 50 0.25 -5.45 6.69
C PHE A 50 0.93 -6.01 7.94
N SER A 51 0.26 -6.95 8.59
CA SER A 51 0.64 -7.47 9.89
C SER A 51 1.60 -8.66 9.77
N HIS A 52 1.95 -9.27 10.91
CA HIS A 52 2.72 -10.50 10.91
C HIS A 52 1.99 -11.65 10.21
N ASP A 53 0.66 -11.67 10.27
CA ASP A 53 -0.17 -12.75 9.70
C ASP A 53 0.02 -12.90 8.18
N GLU A 54 0.40 -11.84 7.48
CA GLU A 54 0.61 -11.86 6.03
C GLU A 54 2.03 -12.31 5.64
N VAL A 55 2.95 -12.42 6.59
CA VAL A 55 4.38 -12.70 6.32
C VAL A 55 4.96 -13.85 7.14
N VAL A 56 4.12 -14.63 7.82
CA VAL A 56 4.52 -15.83 8.57
C VAL A 56 4.69 -17.05 7.66
N HIS A 57 5.20 -18.14 8.25
CA HIS A 57 5.52 -19.38 7.56
C HIS A 57 4.41 -19.85 6.59
N GLY A 58 4.82 -20.10 5.36
CA GLY A 58 3.95 -20.55 4.27
C GLY A 58 3.20 -19.44 3.54
N LYS A 59 3.41 -18.16 3.90
CA LYS A 59 2.71 -17.02 3.28
C LYS A 59 3.61 -16.08 2.48
N HIS A 60 4.90 -16.33 2.45
CA HIS A 60 5.92 -15.47 1.83
C HIS A 60 6.08 -14.09 2.50
N SER A 61 7.22 -13.43 2.28
CA SER A 61 7.38 -12.01 2.63
C SER A 61 6.55 -11.12 1.70
N LEU A 62 6.31 -9.85 2.07
CA LEU A 62 5.65 -8.92 1.15
C LEU A 62 6.42 -8.76 -0.17
N LEU A 63 7.76 -8.71 -0.10
CA LEU A 63 8.60 -8.62 -1.29
C LEU A 63 8.45 -9.86 -2.19
N ASP A 64 8.40 -11.04 -1.58
CA ASP A 64 8.36 -12.29 -2.35
C ASP A 64 6.99 -12.56 -2.99
N LYS A 65 5.92 -11.96 -2.44
CA LYS A 65 4.58 -11.94 -3.06
C LYS A 65 4.54 -11.15 -4.38
N MET A 66 5.48 -10.23 -4.60
CA MET A 66 5.48 -9.38 -5.80
C MET A 66 5.87 -10.18 -7.03
N PRO A 67 5.13 -10.05 -8.16
CA PRO A 67 5.46 -10.74 -9.40
C PRO A 67 6.66 -10.12 -10.11
N GLY A 68 7.27 -10.91 -11.01
CA GLY A 68 8.31 -10.45 -11.92
C GLY A 68 9.74 -10.64 -11.41
N ASP A 69 10.67 -9.95 -12.07
CA ASP A 69 12.08 -9.94 -11.71
C ASP A 69 12.37 -9.09 -10.47
N ALA A 70 13.62 -9.01 -10.04
CA ALA A 70 14.02 -8.26 -8.86
C ALA A 70 13.61 -6.78 -8.94
N TRP A 71 13.84 -6.11 -10.07
CA TRP A 71 13.45 -4.71 -10.26
C TRP A 71 11.93 -4.53 -10.10
N GLN A 72 11.15 -5.40 -10.74
CA GLN A 72 9.70 -5.38 -10.69
C GLN A 72 9.17 -5.66 -9.28
N LYS A 73 9.74 -6.64 -8.57
CA LYS A 73 9.38 -6.94 -7.18
C LYS A 73 9.56 -5.72 -6.27
N PHE A 74 10.70 -5.07 -6.32
CA PHE A 74 10.97 -3.88 -5.51
C PHE A 74 10.14 -2.66 -5.92
N ALA A 75 9.86 -2.49 -7.20
CA ALA A 75 8.97 -1.45 -7.69
C ALA A 75 7.53 -1.67 -7.20
N ASN A 76 7.01 -2.90 -7.30
CA ASN A 76 5.68 -3.26 -6.80
C ASN A 76 5.57 -3.12 -5.27
N LEU A 77 6.61 -3.48 -4.52
CA LEU A 77 6.60 -3.30 -3.07
C LEU A 77 6.51 -1.82 -2.68
N ARG A 78 7.31 -0.94 -3.32
CA ARG A 78 7.19 0.52 -3.08
C ARG A 78 5.81 1.05 -3.46
N LEU A 79 5.25 0.58 -4.57
CA LEU A 79 3.89 0.94 -5.00
C LEU A 79 2.84 0.52 -3.97
N LEU A 80 2.93 -0.72 -3.45
CA LEU A 80 2.04 -1.24 -2.41
C LEU A 80 2.08 -0.38 -1.14
N LEU A 81 3.28 -0.06 -0.65
CA LEU A 81 3.46 0.75 0.56
C LEU A 81 2.99 2.19 0.35
N THR A 82 3.19 2.75 -0.84
CA THR A 82 2.66 4.07 -1.20
C THR A 82 1.12 4.04 -1.25
N HIS A 83 0.53 3.01 -1.85
CA HIS A 83 -0.92 2.85 -1.88
C HIS A 83 -1.50 2.75 -0.47
N GLN A 84 -0.89 1.94 0.42
CA GLN A 84 -1.29 1.89 1.83
C GLN A 84 -1.23 3.28 2.48
N MET A 85 -0.13 4.01 2.28
CA MET A 85 0.07 5.32 2.90
C MET A 85 -0.97 6.35 2.45
N CYS A 86 -1.32 6.35 1.17
CA CYS A 86 -2.30 7.29 0.60
C CYS A 86 -3.76 6.90 0.85
N SER A 87 -4.08 5.63 1.11
CA SER A 87 -5.45 5.16 1.36
C SER A 87 -6.02 5.73 2.67
N PRO A 88 -7.34 6.00 2.79
CA PRO A 88 -7.94 6.44 4.05
C PRO A 88 -7.89 5.35 5.12
N GLY A 89 -7.64 5.73 6.36
CA GLY A 89 -7.45 4.85 7.52
C GLY A 89 -6.04 4.90 8.10
N LYS A 90 -5.86 4.41 9.33
CA LYS A 90 -4.55 4.34 9.97
C LYS A 90 -3.69 3.22 9.38
N LYS A 91 -2.37 3.34 9.47
CA LYS A 91 -1.42 2.41 8.84
C LYS A 91 -0.83 1.47 9.87
N LEU A 92 -0.73 0.20 9.51
CA LEU A 92 0.04 -0.79 10.27
C LEU A 92 0.97 -1.52 9.30
N ASN A 93 2.26 -1.40 9.53
CA ASN A 93 3.28 -2.09 8.77
C ASN A 93 4.16 -2.89 9.73
N PHE A 94 4.26 -4.21 9.52
CA PHE A 94 4.99 -5.08 10.41
C PHE A 94 6.51 -4.99 10.15
N MET A 95 7.30 -5.23 11.21
CA MET A 95 8.76 -5.13 11.17
C MET A 95 9.38 -5.95 10.02
N GLY A 96 10.33 -5.35 9.29
CA GLY A 96 10.98 -5.94 8.13
C GLY A 96 10.35 -5.55 6.80
N ASN A 97 9.05 -5.23 6.76
CA ASN A 97 8.40 -4.77 5.54
C ASN A 97 8.96 -3.42 5.06
N GLU A 98 9.36 -2.57 6.00
CA GLU A 98 9.87 -1.21 5.73
C GLU A 98 11.19 -1.17 4.95
N PHE A 99 11.91 -2.29 4.89
CA PHE A 99 13.10 -2.43 4.05
C PHE A 99 13.02 -3.62 3.08
N GLY A 100 11.83 -4.27 3.00
CA GLY A 100 11.60 -5.37 2.06
C GLY A 100 12.34 -6.65 2.43
N GLN A 101 12.24 -7.10 3.69
CA GLN A 101 12.82 -8.39 4.09
C GLN A 101 12.39 -9.49 3.12
N GLY A 102 13.36 -10.27 2.62
CA GLY A 102 13.13 -11.27 1.57
C GLY A 102 12.56 -12.59 2.07
N ARG A 103 12.81 -12.96 3.32
CA ARG A 103 12.25 -14.19 3.92
C ARG A 103 11.04 -13.89 4.79
N GLU A 104 10.27 -14.94 5.03
CA GLU A 104 9.17 -14.92 5.99
C GLU A 104 9.64 -14.56 7.40
N TRP A 105 8.79 -13.88 8.15
CA TRP A 105 9.08 -13.57 9.55
C TRP A 105 9.17 -14.85 10.40
N ASN A 106 10.19 -14.91 11.24
CA ASN A 106 10.42 -16.02 12.16
C ASN A 106 10.73 -15.47 13.55
N VAL A 107 9.90 -15.83 14.54
CA VAL A 107 10.05 -15.42 15.93
C VAL A 107 11.39 -15.84 16.56
N ASN A 108 11.99 -16.91 16.07
CA ASN A 108 13.25 -17.45 16.58
C ASN A 108 14.50 -16.88 15.87
N ALA A 109 14.33 -15.90 14.99
CA ALA A 109 15.44 -15.34 14.23
C ALA A 109 15.36 -13.80 14.21
N SER A 110 16.52 -13.16 14.15
CA SER A 110 16.62 -11.72 13.89
C SER A 110 16.13 -11.38 12.49
N LEU A 111 15.71 -10.13 12.28
CA LEU A 111 15.52 -9.60 10.94
C LEU A 111 16.83 -9.62 10.16
N ASP A 112 16.73 -9.64 8.83
CA ASP A 112 17.88 -9.72 7.92
C ASP A 112 18.53 -8.33 7.72
N TRP A 113 19.04 -7.74 8.80
CA TRP A 113 19.63 -6.40 8.82
C TRP A 113 20.76 -6.21 7.80
N HIS A 114 21.44 -7.29 7.38
CA HIS A 114 22.48 -7.25 6.36
C HIS A 114 21.94 -6.80 4.98
N LEU A 115 20.65 -7.00 4.70
CA LEU A 115 19.99 -6.54 3.46
C LEU A 115 20.03 -5.02 3.32
N LEU A 116 20.18 -4.28 4.40
CA LEU A 116 20.34 -2.82 4.35
C LEU A 116 21.65 -2.36 3.69
N ASN A 117 22.58 -3.27 3.39
CA ASN A 117 23.76 -2.97 2.58
C ASN A 117 23.46 -3.04 1.07
N GLU A 118 22.31 -3.61 0.68
CA GLU A 118 21.91 -3.79 -0.71
C GLU A 118 21.05 -2.59 -1.19
N HIS A 119 21.38 -2.06 -2.37
CA HIS A 119 20.78 -0.81 -2.86
C HIS A 119 19.24 -0.88 -3.03
N TRP A 120 18.70 -2.05 -3.41
CA TRP A 120 17.26 -2.24 -3.55
C TRP A 120 16.52 -2.11 -2.22
N HIS A 121 17.06 -2.70 -1.17
CA HIS A 121 16.51 -2.64 0.20
C HIS A 121 16.66 -1.25 0.80
N GLN A 122 17.80 -0.58 0.54
CA GLN A 122 17.97 0.83 0.91
C GLN A 122 16.92 1.72 0.22
N GLY A 123 16.61 1.44 -1.06
CA GLY A 123 15.58 2.16 -1.80
C GLY A 123 14.18 2.00 -1.20
N VAL A 124 13.81 0.81 -0.73
CA VAL A 124 12.53 0.60 -0.01
C VAL A 124 12.52 1.33 1.32
N LYS A 125 13.60 1.23 2.10
CA LYS A 125 13.74 1.95 3.38
C LYS A 125 13.62 3.45 3.21
N LEU A 126 14.29 4.02 2.20
CA LEU A 126 14.23 5.45 1.90
C LEU A 126 12.80 5.86 1.49
N ALA A 127 12.17 5.11 0.60
CA ALA A 127 10.78 5.36 0.20
C ALA A 127 9.83 5.34 1.41
N ASN A 128 9.97 4.37 2.32
CA ASN A 128 9.19 4.33 3.56
C ASN A 128 9.48 5.52 4.48
N HIS A 129 10.74 5.92 4.61
CA HIS A 129 11.10 7.11 5.37
C HIS A 129 10.39 8.35 4.81
N ASP A 130 10.46 8.57 3.50
CA ASP A 130 9.86 9.73 2.85
C ASP A 130 8.33 9.72 2.96
N LEU A 131 7.69 8.55 2.77
CA LEU A 131 6.26 8.38 2.97
C LEU A 131 5.82 8.71 4.42
N ASN A 132 6.61 8.28 5.41
CA ASN A 132 6.34 8.60 6.81
C ASN A 132 6.52 10.11 7.11
N GLN A 133 7.49 10.77 6.47
CA GLN A 133 7.63 12.23 6.57
C GLN A 133 6.43 12.94 5.94
N LEU A 134 6.02 12.54 4.74
CA LEU A 134 4.82 13.08 4.10
C LEU A 134 3.57 12.87 4.97
N TYR A 135 3.38 11.66 5.50
CA TYR A 135 2.25 11.36 6.39
C TYR A 135 2.25 12.25 7.64
N LYS A 136 3.42 12.48 8.21
CA LYS A 136 3.57 13.32 9.42
C LYS A 136 3.27 14.79 9.17
N TYR A 137 3.72 15.33 8.01
CA TYR A 137 3.67 16.76 7.75
C TYR A 137 2.50 17.22 6.90
N LEU A 138 1.82 16.32 6.19
CA LEU A 138 0.68 16.64 5.35
C LEU A 138 -0.64 16.19 6.00
N PRO A 139 -1.42 17.10 6.59
CA PRO A 139 -2.68 16.77 7.26
C PRO A 139 -3.65 15.99 6.37
N ALA A 140 -3.61 16.20 5.06
CA ALA A 140 -4.45 15.49 4.10
C ALA A 140 -4.30 13.96 4.14
N PHE A 141 -3.19 13.42 4.64
CA PHE A 141 -3.02 11.97 4.78
C PHE A 141 -3.66 11.36 6.02
N HIS A 142 -4.02 12.16 7.04
CA HIS A 142 -4.46 11.59 8.31
C HIS A 142 -5.60 12.34 9.03
N ASP A 143 -5.87 13.61 8.69
CA ASP A 143 -6.80 14.45 9.44
C ASP A 143 -8.26 13.98 9.32
N LEU A 144 -8.65 13.53 8.11
CA LEU A 144 -10.00 13.06 7.80
C LEU A 144 -10.03 11.56 7.42
N ASP A 145 -9.15 10.75 8.03
CA ASP A 145 -9.03 9.31 7.72
C ASP A 145 -10.34 8.52 7.89
N PHE A 146 -11.20 8.96 8.80
CA PHE A 146 -12.45 8.28 9.13
C PHE A 146 -13.71 9.03 8.67
N GLN A 147 -13.54 9.99 7.77
CA GLN A 147 -14.63 10.82 7.28
C GLN A 147 -14.65 10.85 5.75
N PRO A 148 -15.82 10.68 5.11
CA PRO A 148 -15.92 10.63 3.65
C PRO A 148 -15.45 11.91 2.97
N GLN A 149 -15.51 13.07 3.65
CA GLN A 149 -15.03 14.35 3.12
C GLN A 149 -13.50 14.37 2.89
N GLY A 150 -12.76 13.45 3.51
CA GLY A 150 -11.31 13.31 3.36
C GLY A 150 -10.87 12.62 2.07
N PHE A 151 -11.81 12.17 1.23
CA PHE A 151 -11.51 11.40 0.04
C PHE A 151 -12.44 11.75 -1.13
N GLU A 152 -11.86 11.82 -2.34
CA GLU A 152 -12.61 12.04 -3.57
C GLU A 152 -11.91 11.32 -4.73
N TRP A 153 -12.63 10.50 -5.47
CA TRP A 153 -12.12 9.91 -6.70
C TRP A 153 -11.90 10.97 -7.78
N ILE A 154 -10.74 10.93 -8.44
CA ILE A 154 -10.51 11.61 -9.72
C ILE A 154 -10.86 10.63 -10.83
N ASP A 155 -10.24 9.44 -10.82
CA ASP A 155 -10.56 8.35 -11.73
C ASP A 155 -10.33 7.00 -11.02
N CYS A 156 -11.38 6.18 -11.03
CA CYS A 156 -11.36 4.83 -10.49
C CYS A 156 -11.81 3.78 -11.52
N GLN A 157 -11.96 4.14 -12.79
CA GLN A 157 -12.55 3.29 -13.82
C GLN A 157 -11.55 2.83 -14.89
N ASP A 158 -10.33 3.37 -14.90
CA ASP A 158 -9.30 3.00 -15.88
C ASP A 158 -8.68 1.63 -15.56
N ALA A 159 -9.52 0.60 -15.64
CA ALA A 159 -9.11 -0.79 -15.44
C ALA A 159 -8.17 -1.27 -16.54
N ASP A 160 -8.36 -0.84 -17.77
CA ASP A 160 -7.56 -1.29 -18.92
C ASP A 160 -6.08 -0.94 -18.77
N GLN A 161 -5.79 0.23 -18.22
CA GLN A 161 -4.42 0.65 -17.94
C GLN A 161 -3.99 0.40 -16.49
N SER A 162 -4.91 -0.12 -15.64
CA SER A 162 -4.68 -0.33 -14.21
C SER A 162 -4.20 0.96 -13.51
N VAL A 163 -4.83 2.08 -13.85
CA VAL A 163 -4.56 3.39 -13.26
C VAL A 163 -5.66 3.74 -12.27
N LEU A 164 -5.25 4.36 -11.16
CA LEU A 164 -6.14 4.82 -10.10
C LEU A 164 -5.70 6.20 -9.64
N SER A 165 -6.64 7.13 -9.51
CA SER A 165 -6.32 8.45 -8.96
C SER A 165 -7.44 9.01 -8.08
N TYR A 166 -7.02 9.72 -7.02
CA TYR A 166 -7.93 10.32 -6.04
C TYR A 166 -7.28 11.48 -5.28
N ILE A 167 -8.12 12.23 -4.59
CA ILE A 167 -7.72 13.34 -3.73
C ILE A 167 -7.87 12.90 -2.27
N ARG A 168 -6.89 13.22 -1.44
CA ARG A 168 -6.99 13.23 0.01
C ARG A 168 -7.07 14.68 0.48
N ARG A 169 -8.03 14.98 1.36
CA ARG A 169 -8.29 16.34 1.86
C ARG A 169 -8.11 16.43 3.36
N ALA A 170 -7.68 17.59 3.85
CA ALA A 170 -7.66 17.96 5.25
C ALA A 170 -8.74 18.99 5.59
N ARG A 171 -8.97 19.22 6.88
CA ARG A 171 -9.95 20.21 7.38
C ARG A 171 -9.59 21.64 7.05
N ASP A 172 -8.30 21.92 6.95
CA ASP A 172 -7.79 23.27 6.61
C ASP A 172 -7.92 23.59 5.11
N GLY A 173 -8.45 22.67 4.30
CA GLY A 173 -8.60 22.81 2.86
C GLY A 173 -7.38 22.38 2.06
N SER A 174 -6.27 22.04 2.72
CA SER A 174 -5.11 21.45 2.02
C SER A 174 -5.45 20.07 1.47
N PHE A 175 -4.79 19.69 0.37
CA PHE A 175 -5.06 18.41 -0.28
C PHE A 175 -3.81 17.81 -0.92
N VAL A 176 -3.88 16.51 -1.15
CA VAL A 176 -2.89 15.73 -1.90
C VAL A 176 -3.61 14.97 -3.00
N ILE A 177 -3.02 14.96 -4.19
CA ILE A 177 -3.46 14.10 -5.30
C ILE A 177 -2.57 12.85 -5.30
N ALA A 178 -3.21 11.70 -5.23
CA ALA A 178 -2.57 10.41 -5.36
C ALA A 178 -2.92 9.79 -6.72
N ALA A 179 -1.91 9.44 -7.52
CA ALA A 179 -2.07 8.77 -8.80
C ALA A 179 -1.16 7.54 -8.84
N PHE A 180 -1.73 6.40 -9.20
CA PHE A 180 -1.07 5.11 -9.21
C PHE A 180 -1.18 4.47 -10.59
N ASN A 181 -0.06 4.02 -11.11
CA ASN A 181 0.00 3.11 -12.25
C ASN A 181 0.46 1.74 -11.76
N PHE A 182 -0.44 0.77 -11.81
CA PHE A 182 -0.18 -0.61 -11.37
C PHE A 182 0.35 -1.51 -12.49
N THR A 183 0.65 -0.97 -13.67
CA THR A 183 1.30 -1.70 -14.75
C THR A 183 2.75 -1.26 -14.88
N PRO A 184 3.72 -2.17 -15.01
CA PRO A 184 5.07 -1.81 -15.40
C PRO A 184 5.11 -1.58 -16.92
N VAL A 185 4.53 -0.49 -17.37
CA VAL A 185 4.68 -0.10 -18.76
C VAL A 185 5.83 0.88 -18.84
N SER A 186 6.92 0.46 -19.47
CA SER A 186 7.85 1.40 -20.04
C SER A 186 7.15 2.05 -21.25
N TYR A 187 6.44 3.17 -21.00
CA TYR A 187 5.96 4.00 -22.11
C TYR A 187 7.17 4.64 -22.81
N THR A 188 7.57 4.07 -23.92
CA THR A 188 8.57 4.67 -24.81
C THR A 188 7.95 5.68 -25.78
N HIS A 189 6.69 6.03 -25.64
CA HIS A 189 6.01 6.98 -26.51
C HIS A 189 5.16 7.96 -25.71
N LEU A 190 5.80 9.03 -25.23
CA LEU A 190 5.16 10.33 -25.13
C LEU A 190 5.51 11.04 -26.46
N THR A 191 4.64 10.96 -27.43
CA THR A 191 4.61 11.88 -28.58
C THR A 191 3.73 13.04 -28.25
#